data_7ef6f056ddc24375cd9bc9ca456df180
#
_entry.id   7ef6f056ddc24375cd9bc9ca456df180
#
_cell.length_a   1.000
_cell.length_b   1.000
_cell.length_c   1.000
_cell.angle_alpha   90.00
_cell.angle_beta   90.00
_cell.angle_gamma   90.00
#
_symmetry.space_group_name_H-M   'P 1'
#
loop_
_entity.id
_entity.type
_entity.pdbx_description
1 polymer ?
#
loop_
_entity_poly.entity_id
_entity_poly.type
_entity_poly.pdbx_seq_one_letter_code
_entity_poly.pdbx_strand_id
1 'polypeptide(L)'
;MHLLVLGANGLLGSNAVQAGLEKGWTVSGTYHSTAPDFDIPLFELDIIDSSTTSEIIEAVDPDWVVNCAAMTDVDGCEEHPDRAHDVNAQAPGEIAAYCNQAECEFLHVSTDYVFDGKSTASYSENDSVNPVQVYGQSKLDGERAVQEVMPEALVTRLSFVYGVHRGTDELAGFPKWVRDQLVADNEVPLFTDQHITPSRAGHTASTLLELIEAGASGTYNVACRSCVSPYEFGAAICDRMGAAKSLLEDGSQSDIERPATRPAHTCLDVTKTEDKLGRRQPTLTADLEAISGWFDSEPKPNDR
;
A
#
# COMPACT_ATOMS: atom_id res chain seq x y z
N MET A 1 -4.42 14.81 18.10
CA MET A 1 -4.76 13.47 17.59
C MET A 1 -3.59 12.55 17.84
N HIS A 2 -3.81 11.39 18.41
CA HIS A 2 -2.81 10.35 18.61
C HIS A 2 -3.06 9.21 17.62
N LEU A 3 -2.08 8.94 16.76
CA LEU A 3 -2.11 7.93 15.72
C LEU A 3 -1.24 6.74 16.11
N LEU A 4 -1.80 5.52 16.08
CA LEU A 4 -1.03 4.28 16.16
C LEU A 4 -0.92 3.66 14.77
N VAL A 5 0.31 3.51 14.24
CA VAL A 5 0.58 2.90 12.93
C VAL A 5 1.06 1.46 13.13
N LEU A 6 0.25 0.48 12.76
CA LEU A 6 0.66 -0.92 12.73
C LEU A 6 1.48 -1.19 11.46
N GLY A 7 2.68 -1.74 11.61
CA GLY A 7 3.61 -1.96 10.51
C GLY A 7 4.39 -0.68 10.11
N ALA A 8 4.81 0.12 11.07
CA ALA A 8 5.53 1.40 10.87
C ALA A 8 6.86 1.26 10.10
N ASN A 9 7.46 0.06 10.03
CA ASN A 9 8.67 -0.21 9.23
C ASN A 9 8.35 -0.63 7.78
N GLY A 10 7.09 -0.72 7.37
CA GLY A 10 6.72 -0.96 5.98
C GLY A 10 6.82 0.31 5.12
N LEU A 11 6.84 0.14 3.79
CA LEU A 11 6.91 1.28 2.86
C LEU A 11 5.76 2.28 3.11
N LEU A 12 4.51 1.82 3.17
CA LEU A 12 3.37 2.68 3.46
C LEU A 12 3.37 3.15 4.91
N GLY A 13 3.63 2.25 5.88
CA GLY A 13 3.63 2.57 7.30
C GLY A 13 4.63 3.66 7.67
N SER A 14 5.86 3.61 7.13
CA SER A 14 6.88 4.64 7.35
C SER A 14 6.45 6.02 6.81
N ASN A 15 5.72 6.04 5.70
CA ASN A 15 5.13 7.27 5.16
C ASN A 15 3.92 7.74 5.97
N ALA A 16 3.13 6.84 6.56
CA ALA A 16 2.02 7.21 7.46
C ALA A 16 2.54 7.84 8.77
N VAL A 17 3.63 7.28 9.33
CA VAL A 17 4.35 7.89 10.47
C VAL A 17 4.81 9.30 10.12
N GLN A 18 5.54 9.45 9.00
CA GLN A 18 6.06 10.74 8.57
C GLN A 18 4.94 11.77 8.34
N ALA A 19 3.86 11.38 7.65
CA ALA A 19 2.73 12.25 7.37
C ALA A 19 2.00 12.68 8.66
N GLY A 20 1.88 11.79 9.66
CA GLY A 20 1.32 12.12 10.97
C GLY A 20 2.17 13.14 11.73
N LEU A 21 3.50 12.95 11.73
CA LEU A 21 4.44 13.89 12.35
C LEU A 21 4.43 15.27 11.66
N GLU A 22 4.35 15.31 10.33
CA GLU A 22 4.24 16.56 9.55
C GLU A 22 2.94 17.33 9.85
N LYS A 23 1.87 16.62 10.20
CA LYS A 23 0.61 17.22 10.69
C LYS A 23 0.69 17.69 12.16
N GLY A 24 1.79 17.42 12.86
CA GLY A 24 1.93 17.74 14.29
C GLY A 24 1.11 16.82 15.20
N TRP A 25 0.76 15.61 14.74
CA TRP A 25 0.08 14.61 15.56
C TRP A 25 1.07 13.90 16.48
N THR A 26 0.57 13.36 17.58
CA THR A 26 1.31 12.35 18.35
C THR A 26 1.25 11.04 17.57
N VAL A 27 2.40 10.41 17.34
CA VAL A 27 2.47 9.17 16.57
C VAL A 27 3.17 8.10 17.40
N SER A 28 2.58 6.91 17.44
CA SER A 28 3.21 5.68 17.93
C SER A 28 3.20 4.64 16.81
N GLY A 29 4.10 3.67 16.83
CA GLY A 29 4.18 2.68 15.78
C GLY A 29 4.51 1.29 16.27
N THR A 30 4.15 0.27 15.45
CA THR A 30 4.61 -1.10 15.67
C THR A 30 5.47 -1.58 14.52
N TYR A 31 6.35 -2.52 14.80
CA TYR A 31 7.17 -3.23 13.82
C TYR A 31 7.24 -4.71 14.13
N HIS A 32 7.46 -5.57 13.13
CA HIS A 32 7.50 -7.01 13.34
C HIS A 32 8.88 -7.52 13.79
N SER A 33 9.95 -7.16 13.07
CA SER A 33 11.31 -7.69 13.33
C SER A 33 12.40 -6.63 13.37
N THR A 34 12.20 -5.52 12.68
CA THR A 34 13.19 -4.45 12.56
C THR A 34 12.53 -3.13 12.91
N ALA A 35 13.01 -2.49 13.98
CA ALA A 35 12.54 -1.16 14.36
C ALA A 35 12.95 -0.11 13.30
N PRO A 36 12.02 0.72 12.82
CA PRO A 36 12.37 1.85 11.94
C PRO A 36 13.10 2.94 12.74
N ASP A 37 13.90 3.75 12.04
CA ASP A 37 14.60 4.89 12.64
C ASP A 37 13.68 6.12 12.71
N PHE A 38 12.77 6.11 13.70
CA PHE A 38 11.91 7.24 14.04
C PHE A 38 12.00 7.55 15.53
N ASP A 39 12.03 8.83 15.88
CA ASP A 39 11.97 9.31 17.29
C ASP A 39 10.50 9.36 17.79
N ILE A 40 9.90 8.19 17.90
CA ILE A 40 8.53 7.95 18.38
C ILE A 40 8.48 6.70 19.27
N PRO A 41 7.45 6.50 20.11
CA PRO A 41 7.22 5.23 20.79
C PRO A 41 7.04 4.10 19.75
N LEU A 42 7.86 3.05 19.85
CA LEU A 42 7.86 1.88 18.95
C LEU A 42 7.72 0.59 19.74
N PHE A 43 6.85 -0.30 19.26
CA PHE A 43 6.57 -1.59 19.89
C PHE A 43 6.82 -2.74 18.91
N GLU A 44 7.51 -3.78 19.34
CA GLU A 44 7.61 -5.02 18.55
C GLU A 44 6.28 -5.77 18.62
N LEU A 45 5.73 -6.16 17.46
CA LEU A 45 4.44 -6.82 17.35
C LEU A 45 4.35 -7.72 16.13
N ASP A 46 4.05 -9.00 16.31
CA ASP A 46 3.38 -9.79 15.28
C ASP A 46 1.88 -9.58 15.43
N ILE A 47 1.21 -9.03 14.44
CA ILE A 47 -0.21 -8.66 14.52
C ILE A 47 -1.16 -9.85 14.75
N ILE A 48 -0.71 -11.09 14.57
CA ILE A 48 -1.46 -12.30 14.93
C ILE A 48 -1.37 -12.62 16.44
N ASP A 49 -0.48 -11.96 17.19
CA ASP A 49 -0.49 -12.01 18.64
C ASP A 49 -1.57 -11.08 19.18
N SER A 50 -2.75 -11.65 19.31
CA SER A 50 -3.98 -10.98 19.71
C SER A 50 -3.84 -10.30 21.08
N SER A 51 -3.18 -10.95 22.05
CA SER A 51 -3.00 -10.42 23.39
C SER A 51 -2.09 -9.19 23.42
N THR A 52 -0.92 -9.29 22.77
CA THR A 52 0.03 -8.18 22.69
C THR A 52 -0.57 -7.00 21.88
N THR A 53 -1.35 -7.29 20.83
CA THR A 53 -2.05 -6.25 20.06
C THR A 53 -3.02 -5.45 20.94
N SER A 54 -3.85 -6.14 21.72
CA SER A 54 -4.79 -5.51 22.66
C SER A 54 -4.08 -4.66 23.71
N GLU A 55 -3.02 -5.21 24.33
CA GLU A 55 -2.23 -4.51 25.36
C GLU A 55 -1.59 -3.21 24.81
N ILE A 56 -1.09 -3.24 23.56
CA ILE A 56 -0.51 -2.04 22.92
C ILE A 56 -1.58 -0.99 22.65
N ILE A 57 -2.75 -1.37 22.10
CA ILE A 57 -3.84 -0.44 21.83
C ILE A 57 -4.31 0.23 23.14
N GLU A 58 -4.49 -0.55 24.21
CA GLU A 58 -4.88 -0.03 25.52
C GLU A 58 -3.81 0.89 26.12
N ALA A 59 -2.53 0.52 26.04
CA ALA A 59 -1.43 1.30 26.62
C ALA A 59 -1.16 2.61 25.85
N VAL A 60 -1.35 2.62 24.53
CA VAL A 60 -1.15 3.81 23.67
C VAL A 60 -2.34 4.76 23.74
N ASP A 61 -3.56 4.26 23.96
CA ASP A 61 -4.80 5.02 23.98
C ASP A 61 -4.91 5.97 22.76
N PRO A 62 -4.89 5.41 21.52
CA PRO A 62 -4.87 6.22 20.31
C PRO A 62 -6.27 6.72 19.94
N ASP A 63 -6.36 7.88 19.29
CA ASP A 63 -7.59 8.31 18.62
C ASP A 63 -7.88 7.45 17.37
N TRP A 64 -6.80 7.07 16.65
CA TRP A 64 -6.86 6.28 15.41
C TRP A 64 -5.79 5.18 15.38
N VAL A 65 -6.19 4.00 14.93
CA VAL A 65 -5.27 2.92 14.52
C VAL A 65 -5.28 2.81 13.00
N VAL A 66 -4.09 2.88 12.37
CA VAL A 66 -3.90 2.68 10.93
C VAL A 66 -3.14 1.38 10.72
N ASN A 67 -3.82 0.36 10.18
CA ASN A 67 -3.22 -0.94 9.91
C ASN A 67 -2.61 -1.00 8.51
N CYS A 68 -1.28 -0.81 8.44
CA CYS A 68 -0.44 -1.02 7.26
C CYS A 68 0.25 -2.39 7.26
N ALA A 69 0.13 -3.18 8.34
CA ALA A 69 0.73 -4.51 8.43
C ALA A 69 -0.08 -5.52 7.62
N ALA A 70 0.61 -6.32 6.80
CA ALA A 70 0.01 -7.35 5.97
C ALA A 70 1.07 -8.33 5.44
N MET A 71 0.68 -9.53 5.09
CA MET A 71 1.44 -10.42 4.23
C MET A 71 1.17 -10.00 2.76
N THR A 72 2.13 -9.32 2.13
CA THR A 72 1.98 -8.71 0.80
C THR A 72 2.68 -9.46 -0.33
N ASP A 73 3.45 -10.50 0.00
CA ASP A 73 4.03 -11.41 -0.98
C ASP A 73 2.91 -12.27 -1.58
N VAL A 74 2.49 -11.90 -2.78
CA VAL A 74 1.34 -12.52 -3.46
C VAL A 74 1.58 -13.98 -3.79
N ASP A 75 2.81 -14.35 -4.19
CA ASP A 75 3.20 -15.73 -4.47
C ASP A 75 3.39 -16.51 -3.16
N GLY A 76 4.00 -15.91 -2.15
CA GLY A 76 4.11 -16.48 -0.81
C GLY A 76 2.75 -16.72 -0.14
N CYS A 77 1.70 -15.95 -0.46
CA CYS A 77 0.35 -16.23 0.02
C CYS A 77 -0.22 -17.54 -0.57
N GLU A 78 0.08 -17.87 -1.84
CA GLU A 78 -0.31 -19.17 -2.43
C GLU A 78 0.42 -20.34 -1.75
N GLU A 79 1.68 -20.13 -1.37
CA GLU A 79 2.50 -21.14 -0.69
C GLU A 79 2.09 -21.33 0.78
N HIS A 80 1.57 -20.27 1.41
CA HIS A 80 1.22 -20.24 2.83
C HIS A 80 -0.17 -19.64 3.08
N PRO A 81 -1.26 -20.27 2.56
CA PRO A 81 -2.61 -19.69 2.58
C PRO A 81 -3.16 -19.49 4.00
N ASP A 82 -2.86 -20.39 4.93
CA ASP A 82 -3.30 -20.26 6.33
C ASP A 82 -2.66 -19.01 6.97
N ARG A 83 -1.36 -18.81 6.78
CA ARG A 83 -0.66 -17.61 7.29
C ARG A 83 -1.19 -16.34 6.64
N ALA A 84 -1.48 -16.37 5.33
CA ALA A 84 -2.09 -15.24 4.64
C ALA A 84 -3.46 -14.89 5.24
N HIS A 85 -4.29 -15.88 5.55
CA HIS A 85 -5.57 -15.68 6.22
C HIS A 85 -5.41 -15.15 7.65
N ASP A 86 -4.52 -15.70 8.45
CA ASP A 86 -4.28 -15.23 9.83
C ASP A 86 -3.88 -13.75 9.85
N VAL A 87 -2.90 -13.37 9.00
CA VAL A 87 -2.34 -12.00 8.96
C VAL A 87 -3.28 -11.01 8.27
N ASN A 88 -3.90 -11.40 7.14
CA ASN A 88 -4.64 -10.46 6.29
C ASN A 88 -6.15 -10.44 6.58
N ALA A 89 -6.69 -11.45 7.25
CA ALA A 89 -8.13 -11.55 7.52
C ALA A 89 -8.44 -11.59 9.02
N GLN A 90 -7.94 -12.58 9.77
CA GLN A 90 -8.27 -12.75 11.17
C GLN A 90 -7.74 -11.59 12.03
N ALA A 91 -6.44 -11.28 11.94
CA ALA A 91 -5.83 -10.22 12.73
C ALA A 91 -6.49 -8.85 12.52
N PRO A 92 -6.81 -8.37 11.30
CA PRO A 92 -7.56 -7.12 11.11
C PRO A 92 -8.93 -7.10 11.77
N GLY A 93 -9.68 -8.21 11.76
CA GLY A 93 -10.96 -8.33 12.46
C GLY A 93 -10.82 -8.22 13.98
N GLU A 94 -9.80 -8.85 14.56
CA GLU A 94 -9.49 -8.76 15.99
C GLU A 94 -9.03 -7.35 16.39
N ILE A 95 -8.17 -6.71 15.57
CA ILE A 95 -7.76 -5.31 15.78
C ILE A 95 -8.98 -4.38 15.78
N ALA A 96 -9.90 -4.55 14.83
CA ALA A 96 -11.15 -3.80 14.80
C ALA A 96 -11.98 -4.00 16.08
N ALA A 97 -12.03 -5.23 16.62
CA ALA A 97 -12.71 -5.51 17.88
C ALA A 97 -12.06 -4.79 19.08
N TYR A 98 -10.73 -4.72 19.12
CA TYR A 98 -10.01 -3.99 20.17
C TYR A 98 -10.20 -2.48 20.03
N CYS A 99 -10.15 -1.93 18.81
CA CYS A 99 -10.45 -0.52 18.57
C CYS A 99 -11.86 -0.16 19.03
N ASN A 100 -12.85 -1.00 18.70
CA ASN A 100 -14.23 -0.79 19.14
C ASN A 100 -14.40 -0.82 20.67
N GLN A 101 -13.65 -1.69 21.37
CA GLN A 101 -13.65 -1.75 22.83
C GLN A 101 -12.94 -0.55 23.48
N ALA A 102 -11.86 -0.08 22.87
CA ALA A 102 -11.08 1.08 23.31
C ALA A 102 -11.69 2.41 22.89
N GLU A 103 -12.83 2.41 22.17
CA GLU A 103 -13.49 3.59 21.61
C GLU A 103 -12.57 4.42 20.68
N CYS A 104 -11.61 3.77 19.97
CA CYS A 104 -10.78 4.40 18.96
C CYS A 104 -11.22 4.03 17.54
N GLU A 105 -10.94 4.89 16.59
CA GLU A 105 -11.29 4.69 15.19
C GLU A 105 -10.26 3.80 14.47
N PHE A 106 -10.69 3.12 13.39
CA PHE A 106 -9.85 2.17 12.68
C PHE A 106 -9.82 2.41 11.16
N LEU A 107 -8.60 2.45 10.59
CA LEU A 107 -8.35 2.42 9.17
C LEU A 107 -7.61 1.13 8.80
N HIS A 108 -8.21 0.34 7.90
CA HIS A 108 -7.61 -0.87 7.34
C HIS A 108 -7.17 -0.66 5.90
N VAL A 109 -5.90 -0.97 5.60
CA VAL A 109 -5.36 -0.91 4.24
C VAL A 109 -5.64 -2.23 3.52
N SER A 110 -6.33 -2.16 2.39
CA SER A 110 -6.65 -3.26 1.49
C SER A 110 -6.00 -3.08 0.11
N THR A 111 -6.46 -3.80 -0.90
CA THR A 111 -5.83 -3.95 -2.21
C THR A 111 -6.84 -3.95 -3.36
N ASP A 112 -6.39 -3.52 -4.54
CA ASP A 112 -7.09 -3.70 -5.83
C ASP A 112 -7.24 -5.18 -6.24
N TYR A 113 -6.46 -6.09 -5.66
CA TYR A 113 -6.54 -7.52 -5.93
C TYR A 113 -7.80 -8.21 -5.37
N VAL A 114 -8.70 -7.45 -4.74
CA VAL A 114 -10.08 -7.90 -4.45
C VAL A 114 -10.92 -8.04 -5.72
N PHE A 115 -10.49 -7.46 -6.84
CA PHE A 115 -11.17 -7.52 -8.14
C PHE A 115 -10.57 -8.62 -9.04
N ASP A 116 -11.39 -9.14 -9.97
CA ASP A 116 -10.99 -10.25 -10.86
C ASP A 116 -10.18 -9.83 -12.10
N GLY A 117 -10.09 -8.53 -12.35
CA GLY A 117 -9.33 -7.97 -13.47
C GLY A 117 -9.95 -8.17 -14.85
N LYS A 118 -11.24 -8.48 -14.95
CA LYS A 118 -11.95 -8.69 -16.22
C LYS A 118 -12.60 -7.44 -16.79
N SER A 119 -12.78 -6.39 -15.97
CA SER A 119 -13.29 -5.10 -16.46
C SER A 119 -12.25 -4.42 -17.34
N THR A 120 -12.72 -3.69 -18.34
CA THR A 120 -11.91 -2.77 -19.16
C THR A 120 -11.99 -1.33 -18.65
N ALA A 121 -12.88 -1.06 -17.70
CA ALA A 121 -13.00 0.22 -17.00
C ALA A 121 -12.39 0.10 -15.61
N SER A 122 -11.98 1.22 -15.02
CA SER A 122 -11.50 1.28 -13.64
C SER A 122 -12.60 0.86 -12.66
N TYR A 123 -12.21 0.13 -11.62
CA TYR A 123 -13.12 -0.37 -10.59
C TYR A 123 -13.44 0.71 -9.57
N SER A 124 -14.71 0.95 -9.34
CA SER A 124 -15.21 1.75 -8.23
C SER A 124 -15.33 0.90 -6.95
N GLU A 125 -15.54 1.54 -5.82
CA GLU A 125 -15.74 0.85 -4.53
C GLU A 125 -16.98 -0.03 -4.50
N ASN A 126 -17.98 0.26 -5.37
CA ASN A 126 -19.25 -0.45 -5.44
C ASN A 126 -19.24 -1.61 -6.44
N ASP A 127 -18.17 -1.79 -7.20
CA ASP A 127 -18.06 -2.90 -8.14
C ASP A 127 -17.93 -4.24 -7.42
N SER A 128 -18.41 -5.29 -8.07
CA SER A 128 -18.38 -6.64 -7.50
C SER A 128 -16.94 -7.12 -7.29
N VAL A 129 -16.61 -7.52 -6.08
CA VAL A 129 -15.32 -8.11 -5.71
C VAL A 129 -15.32 -9.61 -6.01
N ASN A 130 -14.25 -10.12 -6.63
CA ASN A 130 -14.08 -11.53 -7.00
C ASN A 130 -12.57 -11.84 -7.16
N PRO A 131 -11.80 -11.90 -6.06
CA PRO A 131 -10.37 -12.13 -6.11
C PRO A 131 -10.02 -13.46 -6.79
N VAL A 132 -8.90 -13.49 -7.51
CA VAL A 132 -8.45 -14.65 -8.31
C VAL A 132 -7.25 -15.36 -7.70
N GLN A 133 -6.74 -14.90 -6.55
CA GLN A 133 -5.60 -15.48 -5.84
C GLN A 133 -5.77 -15.35 -4.32
N VAL A 134 -4.99 -16.11 -3.56
CA VAL A 134 -5.07 -16.19 -2.09
C VAL A 134 -4.85 -14.84 -1.42
N TYR A 135 -3.88 -14.04 -1.90
CA TYR A 135 -3.65 -12.69 -1.35
C TYR A 135 -4.90 -11.81 -1.40
N GLY A 136 -5.51 -11.66 -2.58
CA GLY A 136 -6.73 -10.86 -2.74
C GLY A 136 -7.90 -11.40 -1.93
N GLN A 137 -8.04 -12.74 -1.86
CA GLN A 137 -9.09 -13.37 -1.05
C GLN A 137 -8.89 -13.07 0.44
N SER A 138 -7.67 -13.25 0.96
CA SER A 138 -7.36 -12.98 2.37
C SER A 138 -7.57 -11.52 2.75
N LYS A 139 -7.20 -10.58 1.85
CA LYS A 139 -7.45 -9.14 2.05
C LYS A 139 -8.94 -8.80 2.03
N LEU A 140 -9.71 -9.39 1.11
CA LEU A 140 -11.18 -9.21 1.07
C LEU A 140 -11.86 -9.76 2.33
N ASP A 141 -11.41 -10.91 2.81
CA ASP A 141 -11.95 -11.48 4.06
C ASP A 141 -11.60 -10.59 5.26
N GLY A 142 -10.44 -9.91 5.25
CA GLY A 142 -10.08 -8.87 6.22
C GLY A 142 -11.00 -7.65 6.15
N GLU A 143 -11.32 -7.12 4.94
CA GLU A 143 -12.30 -6.05 4.79
C GLU A 143 -13.64 -6.41 5.45
N ARG A 144 -14.12 -7.63 5.19
CA ARG A 144 -15.38 -8.15 5.74
C ARG A 144 -15.34 -8.31 7.26
N ALA A 145 -14.28 -8.91 7.78
CA ALA A 145 -14.10 -9.09 9.23
C ALA A 145 -14.06 -7.75 9.98
N VAL A 146 -13.38 -6.75 9.41
CA VAL A 146 -13.35 -5.38 9.97
C VAL A 146 -14.74 -4.76 9.95
N GLN A 147 -15.44 -4.80 8.81
CA GLN A 147 -16.76 -4.16 8.65
C GLN A 147 -17.87 -4.87 9.42
N GLU A 148 -17.73 -6.17 9.72
CA GLU A 148 -18.66 -6.90 10.58
C GLU A 148 -18.62 -6.36 12.02
N VAL A 149 -17.44 -5.99 12.51
CA VAL A 149 -17.21 -5.50 13.88
C VAL A 149 -17.38 -3.99 13.98
N MET A 150 -16.85 -3.26 13.02
CA MET A 150 -16.88 -1.78 12.93
C MET A 150 -17.41 -1.36 11.55
N PRO A 151 -18.75 -1.31 11.33
CA PRO A 151 -19.32 -0.96 10.02
C PRO A 151 -18.89 0.40 9.46
N GLU A 152 -18.52 1.35 10.33
CA GLU A 152 -18.03 2.68 9.97
C GLU A 152 -16.51 2.75 9.81
N ALA A 153 -15.77 1.66 10.04
CA ALA A 153 -14.31 1.63 9.86
C ALA A 153 -13.93 2.08 8.44
N LEU A 154 -12.85 2.83 8.33
CA LEU A 154 -12.33 3.27 7.05
C LEU A 154 -11.50 2.14 6.42
N VAL A 155 -11.91 1.65 5.26
CA VAL A 155 -11.17 0.67 4.46
C VAL A 155 -10.63 1.36 3.22
N THR A 156 -9.34 1.19 2.92
CA THR A 156 -8.72 1.83 1.75
C THR A 156 -8.08 0.79 0.84
N ARG A 157 -8.55 0.72 -0.41
CA ARG A 157 -7.99 -0.15 -1.45
C ARG A 157 -6.91 0.60 -2.20
N LEU A 158 -5.72 0.03 -2.23
CA LEU A 158 -4.54 0.56 -2.92
C LEU A 158 -4.17 -0.34 -4.09
N SER A 159 -3.39 0.19 -5.03
CA SER A 159 -2.84 -0.56 -6.15
C SER A 159 -1.35 -0.28 -6.28
N PHE A 160 -0.53 -1.32 -6.39
CA PHE A 160 0.88 -1.25 -6.78
C PHE A 160 1.70 -0.18 -6.03
N VAL A 161 1.88 -0.37 -4.70
CA VAL A 161 2.51 0.63 -3.82
C VAL A 161 4.01 0.75 -4.11
N TYR A 162 4.49 1.99 -4.26
CA TYR A 162 5.89 2.34 -4.51
C TYR A 162 6.25 3.67 -3.88
N GLY A 163 7.54 4.01 -3.82
CA GLY A 163 7.96 5.34 -3.39
C GLY A 163 9.24 5.33 -2.58
N VAL A 164 9.38 6.27 -1.66
CA VAL A 164 10.52 6.41 -0.77
C VAL A 164 10.17 5.87 0.60
N HIS A 165 10.98 4.96 1.12
CA HIS A 165 10.83 4.43 2.47
C HIS A 165 11.40 5.45 3.48
N ARG A 166 10.57 5.97 4.38
CA ARG A 166 10.94 7.11 5.23
C ARG A 166 11.88 6.76 6.38
N GLY A 167 11.92 5.50 6.81
CA GLY A 167 12.89 5.04 7.82
C GLY A 167 14.31 4.84 7.27
N THR A 168 14.49 4.62 5.97
CA THR A 168 15.81 4.42 5.32
C THR A 168 16.17 5.52 4.34
N ASP A 169 15.23 6.37 3.97
CA ASP A 169 15.35 7.39 2.92
C ASP A 169 15.77 6.81 1.55
N GLU A 170 15.30 5.62 1.23
CA GLU A 170 15.63 4.91 -0.02
C GLU A 170 14.41 4.74 -0.91
N LEU A 171 14.62 4.85 -2.23
CA LEU A 171 13.60 4.48 -3.22
C LEU A 171 13.29 2.99 -3.10
N ALA A 172 12.01 2.62 -3.17
CA ALA A 172 11.52 1.25 -3.01
C ALA A 172 10.47 0.88 -4.06
N GLY A 173 10.28 -0.43 -4.25
CA GLY A 173 9.32 -0.99 -5.19
C GLY A 173 9.79 -0.91 -6.63
N PHE A 174 8.83 -0.94 -7.55
CA PHE A 174 9.06 -1.02 -8.98
C PHE A 174 9.98 0.09 -9.54
N PRO A 175 9.85 1.37 -9.16
CA PRO A 175 10.76 2.41 -9.68
C PRO A 175 12.21 2.21 -9.27
N LYS A 176 12.48 1.65 -8.08
CA LYS A 176 13.84 1.31 -7.68
C LYS A 176 14.42 0.25 -8.60
N TRP A 177 13.66 -0.83 -8.83
CA TRP A 177 14.10 -1.92 -9.69
C TRP A 177 14.36 -1.44 -11.13
N VAL A 178 13.43 -0.66 -11.73
CA VAL A 178 13.60 -0.10 -13.09
C VAL A 178 14.82 0.81 -13.15
N ARG A 179 14.99 1.74 -12.19
CA ARG A 179 16.16 2.63 -12.11
C ARG A 179 17.45 1.83 -12.07
N ASP A 180 17.53 0.82 -11.20
CA ASP A 180 18.75 0.05 -11.00
C ASP A 180 19.12 -0.75 -12.28
N GLN A 181 18.14 -1.25 -13.03
CA GLN A 181 18.37 -1.89 -14.34
C GLN A 181 18.88 -0.86 -15.38
N LEU A 182 18.22 0.32 -15.47
CA LEU A 182 18.60 1.37 -16.42
C LEU A 182 20.02 1.92 -16.14
N VAL A 183 20.38 2.09 -14.87
CA VAL A 183 21.72 2.53 -14.47
C VAL A 183 22.78 1.47 -14.82
N ALA A 184 22.41 0.19 -14.78
CA ALA A 184 23.28 -0.92 -15.14
C ALA A 184 23.33 -1.19 -16.67
N ASP A 185 22.63 -0.37 -17.48
CA ASP A 185 22.49 -0.54 -18.95
C ASP A 185 21.92 -1.93 -19.34
N ASN A 186 21.03 -2.49 -18.51
CA ASN A 186 20.36 -3.75 -18.74
C ASN A 186 19.05 -3.54 -19.50
N GLU A 187 18.65 -4.56 -20.29
CA GLU A 187 17.28 -4.65 -20.83
C GLU A 187 16.27 -4.82 -19.70
N VAL A 188 15.12 -4.16 -19.82
CA VAL A 188 14.07 -4.12 -18.80
C VAL A 188 12.78 -4.67 -19.39
N PRO A 189 12.49 -5.98 -19.27
CA PRO A 189 11.24 -6.55 -19.76
C PRO A 189 10.08 -6.13 -18.87
N LEU A 190 9.06 -5.51 -19.46
CA LEU A 190 7.92 -4.93 -18.76
C LEU A 190 6.60 -5.37 -19.41
N PHE A 191 5.62 -5.70 -18.58
CA PHE A 191 4.34 -6.18 -19.06
C PHE A 191 3.54 -5.06 -19.74
N THR A 192 2.97 -5.40 -20.90
CA THR A 192 2.05 -4.55 -21.66
C THR A 192 0.59 -4.98 -21.49
N ASP A 193 0.35 -6.18 -20.95
CA ASP A 193 -0.94 -6.86 -20.79
C ASP A 193 -1.49 -6.84 -19.35
N GLN A 194 -0.90 -6.03 -18.47
CA GLN A 194 -1.41 -5.71 -17.13
C GLN A 194 -1.67 -4.21 -17.03
N HIS A 195 -2.75 -3.80 -16.36
CA HIS A 195 -3.05 -2.38 -16.11
C HIS A 195 -3.35 -2.15 -14.63
N ILE A 196 -2.74 -1.13 -14.06
CA ILE A 196 -2.74 -0.78 -12.64
C ILE A 196 -2.87 0.74 -12.45
N THR A 197 -3.26 1.19 -11.27
CA THR A 197 -3.17 2.59 -10.83
C THR A 197 -2.12 2.71 -9.74
N PRO A 198 -0.86 3.03 -10.06
CA PRO A 198 0.22 3.03 -9.07
C PRO A 198 -0.07 3.98 -7.89
N SER A 199 0.25 3.53 -6.66
CA SER A 199 0.04 4.29 -5.42
C SER A 199 1.39 4.71 -4.83
N ARG A 200 1.77 5.99 -4.98
CA ARG A 200 3.00 6.51 -4.34
C ARG A 200 2.80 6.63 -2.83
N ALA A 201 3.60 5.89 -2.04
CA ALA A 201 3.42 5.72 -0.59
C ALA A 201 3.27 7.05 0.18
N GLY A 202 4.08 8.08 -0.15
CA GLY A 202 3.98 9.38 0.51
C GLY A 202 2.68 10.12 0.21
N HIS A 203 2.21 10.09 -1.06
CA HIS A 203 0.91 10.67 -1.41
C HIS A 203 -0.23 9.86 -0.80
N THR A 204 -0.15 8.54 -0.88
CA THR A 204 -1.14 7.62 -0.30
C THR A 204 -1.29 7.88 1.20
N ALA A 205 -0.18 7.89 1.95
CA ALA A 205 -0.20 8.15 3.39
C ALA A 205 -0.87 9.50 3.73
N SER A 206 -0.51 10.57 3.02
CA SER A 206 -1.16 11.89 3.20
C SER A 206 -2.66 11.82 2.93
N THR A 207 -3.07 11.11 1.86
CA THR A 207 -4.49 10.93 1.51
C THR A 207 -5.25 10.13 2.57
N LEU A 208 -4.65 9.08 3.15
CA LEU A 208 -5.26 8.33 4.26
C LEU A 208 -5.54 9.25 5.45
N LEU A 209 -4.56 10.08 5.85
CA LEU A 209 -4.74 10.99 6.98
C LEU A 209 -5.72 12.14 6.66
N GLU A 210 -5.80 12.60 5.42
CA GLU A 210 -6.81 13.57 4.99
C GLU A 210 -8.22 12.98 5.01
N LEU A 211 -8.40 11.69 4.65
CA LEU A 211 -9.68 10.99 4.78
C LEU A 211 -10.10 10.88 6.25
N ILE A 212 -9.16 10.59 7.16
CA ILE A 212 -9.39 10.60 8.61
C ILE A 212 -9.89 12.00 9.05
N GLU A 213 -9.19 13.07 8.70
CA GLU A 213 -9.58 14.44 9.07
C GLU A 213 -10.94 14.85 8.48
N ALA A 214 -11.27 14.32 7.30
CA ALA A 214 -12.55 14.57 6.64
C ALA A 214 -13.71 13.75 7.23
N GLY A 215 -13.46 12.90 8.23
CA GLY A 215 -14.47 12.01 8.81
C GLY A 215 -15.02 11.05 7.74
N ALA A 216 -14.14 10.40 6.98
CA ALA A 216 -14.52 9.40 6.01
C ALA A 216 -14.79 8.07 6.69
N SER A 217 -15.81 7.33 6.24
CA SER A 217 -16.13 5.97 6.68
C SER A 217 -16.48 5.06 5.51
N GLY A 218 -16.36 3.74 5.70
CA GLY A 218 -16.55 2.75 4.66
C GLY A 218 -15.36 2.65 3.70
N THR A 219 -15.57 2.13 2.50
CA THR A 219 -14.49 1.80 1.56
C THR A 219 -14.16 2.96 0.62
N TYR A 220 -12.86 3.23 0.40
CA TYR A 220 -12.32 4.21 -0.54
C TYR A 220 -11.18 3.63 -1.37
N ASN A 221 -11.14 3.95 -2.66
CA ASN A 221 -10.00 3.67 -3.52
C ASN A 221 -8.97 4.82 -3.43
N VAL A 222 -7.71 4.50 -3.11
CA VAL A 222 -6.64 5.51 -2.98
C VAL A 222 -5.45 5.14 -3.86
N ALA A 223 -5.28 5.86 -4.96
CA ALA A 223 -4.22 5.64 -5.94
C ALA A 223 -3.99 6.92 -6.75
N CYS A 224 -3.02 6.93 -7.67
CA CYS A 224 -2.96 7.98 -8.69
C CYS A 224 -4.11 7.82 -9.69
N ARG A 225 -4.36 8.87 -10.50
CA ARG A 225 -5.42 8.87 -11.54
C ARG A 225 -5.03 8.15 -12.81
N SER A 226 -3.77 7.77 -12.96
CA SER A 226 -3.25 7.17 -14.19
C SER A 226 -3.40 5.67 -14.15
N CYS A 227 -4.22 5.12 -15.03
CA CYS A 227 -4.28 3.70 -15.31
C CYS A 227 -3.22 3.39 -16.38
N VAL A 228 -2.21 2.61 -16.03
CA VAL A 228 -1.03 2.37 -16.89
C VAL A 228 -0.61 0.91 -16.83
N SER A 229 0.06 0.45 -17.89
CA SER A 229 0.79 -0.81 -17.84
C SER A 229 2.15 -0.63 -17.13
N PRO A 230 2.78 -1.71 -16.62
CA PRO A 230 4.17 -1.68 -16.17
C PRO A 230 5.14 -1.11 -17.22
N TYR A 231 4.91 -1.37 -18.52
CA TYR A 231 5.69 -0.79 -19.60
C TYR A 231 5.54 0.74 -19.64
N GLU A 232 4.31 1.25 -19.61
CA GLU A 232 4.06 2.70 -19.58
C GLU A 232 4.61 3.35 -18.32
N PHE A 233 4.57 2.65 -17.17
CA PHE A 233 5.19 3.13 -15.94
C PHE A 233 6.72 3.19 -16.10
N GLY A 234 7.36 2.16 -16.64
CA GLY A 234 8.81 2.18 -16.96
C GLY A 234 9.19 3.29 -17.92
N ALA A 235 8.36 3.53 -18.96
CA ALA A 235 8.57 4.62 -19.89
C ALA A 235 8.50 6.01 -19.21
N ALA A 236 7.58 6.20 -18.25
CA ALA A 236 7.51 7.43 -17.47
C ALA A 236 8.74 7.59 -16.54
N ILE A 237 9.31 6.50 -16.02
CA ILE A 237 10.56 6.52 -15.27
C ILE A 237 11.73 6.90 -16.18
N CYS A 238 11.83 6.34 -17.41
CA CYS A 238 12.84 6.74 -18.39
C CYS A 238 12.75 8.24 -18.69
N ASP A 239 11.55 8.77 -18.94
CA ASP A 239 11.33 10.20 -19.20
C ASP A 239 11.82 11.04 -18.00
N ARG A 240 11.56 10.60 -16.76
CA ARG A 240 11.99 11.29 -15.55
C ARG A 240 13.51 11.27 -15.35
N MET A 241 14.17 10.18 -15.71
CA MET A 241 15.63 10.00 -15.60
C MET A 241 16.40 10.57 -16.80
N GLY A 242 15.74 10.90 -17.90
CA GLY A 242 16.41 11.17 -19.18
C GLY A 242 17.08 9.93 -19.77
N ALA A 243 16.63 8.74 -19.39
CA ALA A 243 17.18 7.45 -19.85
C ALA A 243 16.58 7.03 -21.20
N ALA A 244 17.33 6.20 -21.95
CA ALA A 244 16.90 5.72 -23.24
C ALA A 244 15.79 4.67 -23.11
N LYS A 245 14.61 4.92 -23.70
CA LYS A 245 13.50 3.95 -23.73
C LYS A 245 13.82 2.68 -24.54
N SER A 246 14.89 2.69 -25.32
CA SER A 246 15.33 1.51 -26.09
C SER A 246 15.83 0.34 -25.24
N LEU A 247 15.99 0.55 -23.92
CA LEU A 247 16.27 -0.51 -22.96
C LEU A 247 15.00 -1.21 -22.46
N LEU A 248 13.81 -0.63 -22.70
CA LEU A 248 12.53 -1.25 -22.32
C LEU A 248 12.13 -2.28 -23.36
N GLU A 249 11.82 -3.48 -22.90
CA GLU A 249 11.35 -4.58 -23.74
C GLU A 249 9.89 -4.89 -23.45
N ASP A 250 9.10 -5.11 -24.50
CA ASP A 250 7.70 -5.53 -24.36
C ASP A 250 7.65 -6.95 -23.80
N GLY A 251 6.99 -7.15 -22.68
CA GLY A 251 6.77 -8.43 -22.02
C GLY A 251 5.28 -8.72 -21.81
N SER A 252 4.98 -9.98 -21.60
CA SER A 252 3.64 -10.45 -21.21
C SER A 252 3.68 -11.14 -19.86
N GLN A 253 2.59 -11.09 -19.11
CA GLN A 253 2.45 -11.83 -17.86
C GLN A 253 2.68 -13.34 -18.06
N SER A 254 2.38 -13.88 -19.26
CA SER A 254 2.61 -15.27 -19.62
C SER A 254 4.08 -15.67 -19.79
N ASP A 255 5.00 -14.71 -19.86
CA ASP A 255 6.43 -14.97 -20.00
C ASP A 255 7.08 -15.43 -18.68
N ILE A 256 6.35 -15.23 -17.54
CA ILE A 256 6.82 -15.59 -16.21
C ILE A 256 5.84 -16.56 -15.57
N GLU A 257 6.29 -17.76 -15.28
CA GLU A 257 5.53 -18.71 -14.46
C GLU A 257 5.54 -18.26 -13.00
N ARG A 258 4.35 -18.15 -12.40
CA ARG A 258 4.15 -17.70 -11.00
C ARG A 258 3.12 -18.58 -10.32
N PRO A 259 3.26 -18.83 -9.00
CA PRO A 259 2.26 -19.54 -8.21
C PRO A 259 0.89 -18.85 -8.24
N ALA A 260 0.86 -17.54 -8.05
CA ALA A 260 -0.38 -16.76 -8.01
C ALA A 260 -0.73 -16.14 -9.36
N THR A 261 -1.98 -16.26 -9.76
CA THR A 261 -2.52 -15.55 -10.93
C THR A 261 -2.55 -14.04 -10.67
N ARG A 262 -2.09 -13.23 -11.63
CA ARG A 262 -2.22 -11.77 -11.58
C ARG A 262 -3.38 -11.32 -12.48
N PRO A 263 -4.34 -10.54 -11.96
CA PRO A 263 -5.42 -9.99 -12.79
C PRO A 263 -4.84 -9.03 -13.84
N ALA A 264 -5.47 -9.04 -15.04
CA ALA A 264 -4.96 -8.25 -16.16
C ALA A 264 -5.27 -6.74 -16.03
N HIS A 265 -6.35 -6.37 -15.34
CA HIS A 265 -6.75 -4.97 -15.20
C HIS A 265 -7.33 -4.72 -13.80
N THR A 266 -6.60 -3.98 -12.97
CA THR A 266 -7.03 -3.62 -11.61
C THR A 266 -7.02 -2.12 -11.36
N CYS A 267 -7.11 -1.32 -12.42
CA CYS A 267 -7.19 0.13 -12.25
C CYS A 267 -8.37 0.53 -11.37
N LEU A 268 -8.10 1.39 -10.41
CA LEU A 268 -9.07 1.91 -9.46
C LEU A 268 -9.66 3.24 -9.92
N ASP A 269 -10.97 3.41 -9.81
CA ASP A 269 -11.63 4.72 -9.90
C ASP A 269 -11.49 5.42 -8.53
N VAL A 270 -10.86 6.57 -8.53
CA VAL A 270 -10.57 7.36 -7.32
C VAL A 270 -11.52 8.55 -7.13
N THR A 271 -12.60 8.61 -7.92
CA THR A 271 -13.56 9.72 -7.93
C THR A 271 -14.17 9.95 -6.54
N LYS A 272 -14.55 8.90 -5.83
CA LYS A 272 -15.11 8.98 -4.46
C LYS A 272 -14.13 9.66 -3.48
N THR A 273 -12.85 9.33 -3.57
CA THR A 273 -11.79 9.96 -2.77
C THR A 273 -11.59 11.43 -3.15
N GLU A 274 -11.57 11.74 -4.46
CA GLU A 274 -11.48 13.12 -4.96
C GLU A 274 -12.66 13.98 -4.48
N ASP A 275 -13.87 13.46 -4.57
CA ASP A 275 -15.10 14.16 -4.15
C ASP A 275 -15.12 14.39 -2.63
N LYS A 276 -14.72 13.39 -1.82
CA LYS A 276 -14.64 13.50 -0.37
C LYS A 276 -13.64 14.56 0.07
N LEU A 277 -12.50 14.65 -0.60
CA LEU A 277 -11.41 15.56 -0.25
C LEU A 277 -11.48 16.91 -0.98
N GLY A 278 -12.37 17.06 -1.97
CA GLY A 278 -12.50 18.28 -2.77
C GLY A 278 -11.25 18.61 -3.61
N ARG A 279 -10.42 17.60 -3.90
CA ARG A 279 -9.19 17.74 -4.70
C ARG A 279 -8.94 16.52 -5.57
N ARG A 280 -8.23 16.72 -6.68
CA ARG A 280 -7.81 15.64 -7.57
C ARG A 280 -6.65 14.84 -7.00
N GLN A 281 -6.66 13.53 -7.26
CA GLN A 281 -5.50 12.69 -7.07
C GLN A 281 -4.42 13.03 -8.10
N PRO A 282 -3.12 12.83 -7.83
CA PRO A 282 -2.06 13.12 -8.80
C PRO A 282 -2.12 12.18 -10.00
N THR A 283 -1.45 12.58 -11.07
CA THR A 283 -1.09 11.66 -12.15
C THR A 283 0.21 10.93 -11.79
N LEU A 284 0.50 9.81 -12.48
CA LEU A 284 1.78 9.10 -12.33
C LEU A 284 2.98 10.05 -12.54
N THR A 285 2.92 10.92 -13.56
CA THR A 285 4.00 11.89 -13.84
C THR A 285 4.21 12.84 -12.66
N ALA A 286 3.15 13.36 -12.06
CA ALA A 286 3.24 14.24 -10.89
C ALA A 286 3.82 13.50 -9.66
N ASP A 287 3.46 12.25 -9.47
CA ASP A 287 3.99 11.42 -8.39
C ASP A 287 5.47 11.10 -8.58
N LEU A 288 5.93 10.81 -9.81
CA LEU A 288 7.35 10.59 -10.11
C LEU A 288 8.16 11.88 -9.93
N GLU A 289 7.60 13.03 -10.31
CA GLU A 289 8.26 14.31 -10.08
C GLU A 289 8.46 14.60 -8.59
N ALA A 290 7.50 14.26 -7.74
CA ALA A 290 7.58 14.46 -6.30
C ALA A 290 8.68 13.63 -5.60
N ILE A 291 9.19 12.59 -6.26
CA ILE A 291 10.32 11.76 -5.78
C ILE A 291 11.53 11.83 -6.71
N SER A 292 11.62 12.89 -7.52
CA SER A 292 12.65 13.04 -8.55
C SER A 292 14.08 12.94 -8.04
N GLY A 293 14.38 13.51 -6.87
CA GLY A 293 15.71 13.50 -6.29
C GLY A 293 16.28 12.11 -5.95
N TRP A 294 15.40 11.11 -5.79
CA TRP A 294 15.84 9.73 -5.52
C TRP A 294 16.18 8.92 -6.78
N PHE A 295 15.87 9.43 -7.98
CA PHE A 295 16.31 8.82 -9.23
C PHE A 295 17.77 9.23 -9.58
N ASP A 296 18.21 10.39 -9.15
CA ASP A 296 19.54 10.95 -9.44
C ASP A 296 20.61 10.48 -8.42
N SER A 297 20.20 9.89 -7.29
CA SER A 297 21.10 9.38 -6.27
C SER A 297 21.75 8.08 -6.74
N GLU A 298 23.11 7.99 -6.65
CA GLU A 298 23.81 6.73 -6.87
C GLU A 298 23.26 5.65 -5.91
N PRO A 299 23.05 4.41 -6.39
CA PRO A 299 22.62 3.33 -5.52
C PRO A 299 23.66 3.15 -4.40
N LYS A 300 23.24 3.23 -3.13
CA LYS A 300 24.10 2.88 -2.01
C LYS A 300 24.57 1.44 -2.22
N PRO A 301 25.88 1.14 -2.07
CA PRO A 301 26.36 -0.24 -2.22
C PRO A 301 25.60 -1.13 -1.24
N ASN A 302 25.00 -2.20 -1.77
CA ASN A 302 24.31 -3.22 -0.96
C ASN A 302 25.30 -3.73 0.10
N ASP A 303 25.05 -3.46 1.36
CA ASP A 303 25.57 -4.28 2.45
C ASP A 303 24.94 -5.67 2.30
N ARG A 304 25.77 -6.63 1.82
CA ARG A 304 25.42 -8.04 1.60
C ARG A 304 25.30 -8.77 2.93
#